data_b07b9d8b4da548c0150c23c2d3f38ff6
#
_entry.id   b07b9d8b4da548c0150c23c2d3f38ff6
#
_cell.length_a   1.000
_cell.length_b   1.000
_cell.length_c   1.000
_cell.angle_alpha   90.00
_cell.angle_beta   90.00
_cell.angle_gamma   90.00
#
_symmetry.space_group_name_H-M   'P 1'
#
loop_
_entity.id
_entity.type
_entity.pdbx_description
1 polymer ?
#
loop_
_entity_poly.entity_id
_entity_poly.type
_entity_poly.pdbx_seq_one_letter_code
_entity_poly.pdbx_strand_id
1 'polypeptide(L)'
;MARRWVLSLQRRGRMVRQGNENEHVDHFRYVTEGTFDAYLYQMLENKQKFISQIMTSKSPVRSCQDMDEVTLSYAEVKALSAGNPLIKEKMDLDIEVGKLKMLKSAHENNLYKLQNEVTTHLPMKIQYLKNEINGITADIEKAKKSPITYDSDGKAVFPSIEINGKVFTDKEEAGKALIAAFQAAVEKDYSKNHEIGNYRGFKLLVAYNPLEKSYSGMLQGEAKHITTLGGSETGNFTRLDNLISTMDRRLIDAHRKLDGLVVELEEAKTQLDVPFPREEELKEKTKRLDELTKMLEEVADESIEKTPDINTIAEPYYIGECTPEAISLLEKNGIYFETNTIDDKTYVKINEKDKDAAHNLLSKKPKLTL
;
A
#
# COMPACT_ATOMS: atom_id res chain seq x y z
N MET A 1 21.06 -2.25 12.86
CA MET A 1 21.62 -2.08 11.48
C MET A 1 21.48 -0.66 10.92
N ALA A 2 20.39 0.03 11.07
CA ALA A 2 20.25 1.44 10.64
C ALA A 2 21.38 2.37 11.17
N ARG A 3 21.81 2.19 12.42
CA ARG A 3 22.92 2.97 13.01
C ARG A 3 24.26 2.82 12.25
N ARG A 4 24.59 1.63 11.74
CA ARG A 4 25.85 1.42 10.98
C ARG A 4 25.85 2.11 9.62
N TRP A 5 24.69 2.14 8.95
CA TRP A 5 24.55 2.84 7.68
C TRP A 5 24.69 4.37 7.86
N VAL A 6 24.00 4.92 8.85
CA VAL A 6 24.12 6.35 9.22
C VAL A 6 25.57 6.70 9.55
N LEU A 7 26.28 5.85 10.28
CA LEU A 7 27.70 6.03 10.59
C LEU A 7 28.58 6.01 9.34
N SER A 8 28.28 5.18 8.35
CA SER A 8 29.02 5.15 7.08
C SER A 8 28.83 6.42 6.27
N LEU A 9 27.60 6.93 6.18
CA LEU A 9 27.29 8.22 5.54
C LEU A 9 27.94 9.40 6.28
N GLN A 10 27.91 9.38 7.62
CA GLN A 10 28.53 10.41 8.44
C GLN A 10 30.05 10.43 8.28
N ARG A 11 30.70 9.23 8.21
CA ARG A 11 32.14 9.14 7.95
C ARG A 11 32.52 9.72 6.59
N ARG A 12 31.76 9.38 5.53
CA ARG A 12 31.92 9.95 4.20
C ARG A 12 31.73 11.48 4.20
N GLY A 13 30.67 11.94 4.84
CA GLY A 13 30.38 13.37 4.95
C GLY A 13 31.44 14.16 5.73
N ARG A 14 32.21 13.51 6.64
CA ARG A 14 33.34 14.15 7.33
C ARG A 14 34.55 14.35 6.42
N MET A 15 34.76 13.47 5.43
CA MET A 15 35.88 13.59 4.48
C MET A 15 35.63 14.63 3.40
N VAL A 16 34.37 14.86 3.02
CA VAL A 16 33.94 15.79 1.95
C VAL A 16 33.38 17.10 2.52
N ARG A 17 33.74 17.46 3.74
CA ARG A 17 33.21 18.64 4.45
C ARG A 17 33.75 19.96 3.87
N GLN A 18 32.95 21.02 4.00
CA GLN A 18 33.41 22.39 3.79
C GLN A 18 34.71 22.64 4.59
N GLY A 19 35.75 23.11 3.91
CA GLY A 19 37.09 23.30 4.48
C GLY A 19 38.09 22.20 4.10
N ASN A 20 37.71 21.19 3.29
CA ASN A 20 38.67 20.32 2.63
C ASN A 20 39.22 21.04 1.39
N GLU A 21 40.50 21.29 1.38
CA GLU A 21 41.19 22.00 0.31
C GLU A 21 41.54 21.09 -0.89
N ASN A 22 41.29 19.79 -0.80
CA ASN A 22 41.56 18.85 -1.87
C ASN A 22 40.38 18.80 -2.85
N GLU A 23 40.67 18.91 -4.14
CA GLU A 23 39.65 18.81 -5.21
C GLU A 23 39.03 17.41 -5.31
N HIS A 24 39.80 16.39 -4.97
CA HIS A 24 39.39 14.99 -4.99
C HIS A 24 39.70 14.27 -3.69
N VAL A 25 38.77 13.44 -3.24
CA VAL A 25 38.91 12.59 -2.04
C VAL A 25 38.53 11.17 -2.42
N ASP A 26 39.52 10.28 -2.38
CA ASP A 26 39.30 8.86 -2.61
C ASP A 26 38.99 8.14 -1.28
N HIS A 27 37.90 7.38 -1.29
CA HIS A 27 37.46 6.59 -0.15
C HIS A 27 37.58 5.10 -0.43
N PHE A 28 38.63 4.48 0.07
CA PHE A 28 38.88 3.06 -0.07
C PHE A 28 38.22 2.28 1.07
N ARG A 29 37.52 1.19 0.71
CA ARG A 29 36.96 0.24 1.67
C ARG A 29 37.54 -1.12 1.41
N TYR A 30 38.26 -1.64 2.40
CA TYR A 30 38.83 -2.98 2.32
C TYR A 30 37.83 -3.97 2.92
N VAL A 31 37.53 -5.01 2.16
CA VAL A 31 36.64 -6.10 2.54
C VAL A 31 37.34 -7.40 2.21
N THR A 32 37.38 -8.31 3.17
CA THR A 32 37.97 -9.64 2.94
C THR A 32 36.91 -10.53 2.31
N GLU A 33 37.21 -11.17 1.17
CA GLU A 33 36.31 -12.11 0.51
C GLU A 33 36.02 -13.32 1.41
N GLY A 34 34.78 -13.85 1.36
CA GLY A 34 34.39 -15.00 2.17
C GLY A 34 34.17 -14.71 3.65
N THR A 35 34.12 -13.42 4.06
CA THR A 35 33.89 -13.04 5.44
C THR A 35 32.49 -12.45 5.68
N PHE A 36 32.07 -12.45 6.94
CA PHE A 36 30.83 -11.80 7.36
C PHE A 36 30.79 -10.30 7.01
N ASP A 37 31.92 -9.63 6.96
CA ASP A 37 31.99 -8.24 6.54
C ASP A 37 31.63 -8.06 5.07
N ALA A 38 32.03 -8.98 4.18
CA ALA A 38 31.63 -8.97 2.78
C ALA A 38 30.09 -9.07 2.64
N TYR A 39 29.46 -9.95 3.41
CA TYR A 39 28.02 -10.09 3.47
C TYR A 39 27.34 -8.80 3.96
N LEU A 40 27.81 -8.20 5.05
CA LEU A 40 27.25 -6.94 5.56
C LEU A 40 27.34 -5.82 4.54
N TYR A 41 28.44 -5.73 3.79
CA TYR A 41 28.57 -4.73 2.72
C TYR A 41 27.62 -4.98 1.56
N GLN A 42 27.41 -6.22 1.16
CA GLN A 42 26.43 -6.57 0.11
C GLN A 42 25.00 -6.22 0.53
N MET A 43 24.63 -6.50 1.78
CA MET A 43 23.33 -6.11 2.35
C MET A 43 23.16 -4.58 2.37
N LEU A 44 24.20 -3.83 2.76
CA LEU A 44 24.18 -2.37 2.74
C LEU A 44 24.04 -1.82 1.32
N GLU A 45 24.70 -2.43 0.34
CA GLU A 45 24.59 -2.05 -1.07
C GLU A 45 23.16 -2.27 -1.61
N ASN A 46 22.56 -3.41 -1.31
CA ASN A 46 21.18 -3.71 -1.70
C ASN A 46 20.19 -2.72 -1.07
N LYS A 47 20.34 -2.40 0.21
CA LYS A 47 19.54 -1.36 0.87
C LYS A 47 19.75 0.01 0.23
N GLN A 48 20.97 0.36 -0.15
CA GLN A 48 21.26 1.62 -0.82
C GLN A 48 20.65 1.69 -2.23
N LYS A 49 20.72 0.62 -3.01
CA LYS A 49 20.04 0.51 -4.31
C LYS A 49 18.54 0.71 -4.17
N PHE A 50 17.93 0.07 -3.16
CA PHE A 50 16.52 0.20 -2.86
C PHE A 50 16.11 1.63 -2.48
N ILE A 51 16.82 2.26 -1.55
CA ILE A 51 16.58 3.66 -1.15
C ILE A 51 16.74 4.60 -2.36
N SER A 52 17.77 4.37 -3.20
CA SER A 52 17.98 5.15 -4.41
C SER A 52 16.82 5.01 -5.40
N GLN A 53 16.25 3.81 -5.56
CA GLN A 53 15.07 3.58 -6.42
C GLN A 53 13.84 4.34 -5.93
N ILE A 54 13.59 4.35 -4.62
CA ILE A 54 12.49 5.12 -4.03
C ILE A 54 12.70 6.62 -4.20
N MET A 55 13.90 7.11 -3.87
CA MET A 55 14.22 8.54 -3.90
C MET A 55 14.23 9.13 -5.32
N THR A 56 14.57 8.32 -6.34
CA THR A 56 14.61 8.77 -7.74
C THR A 56 13.30 8.57 -8.49
N SER A 57 12.26 8.03 -7.83
CA SER A 57 10.93 7.75 -8.41
C SER A 57 10.96 6.93 -9.71
N LYS A 58 12.03 6.21 -9.99
CA LYS A 58 12.20 5.39 -11.21
C LYS A 58 11.53 4.02 -11.14
N SER A 59 10.92 3.67 -10.01
CA SER A 59 10.18 2.43 -9.84
C SER A 59 8.73 2.72 -9.40
N PRO A 60 7.71 2.21 -10.13
CA PRO A 60 6.30 2.43 -9.81
C PRO A 60 5.77 1.56 -8.65
N VAL A 61 6.63 0.87 -7.92
CA VAL A 61 6.21 -0.04 -6.85
C VAL A 61 5.81 0.76 -5.62
N ARG A 62 4.50 0.87 -5.38
CA ARG A 62 3.91 1.61 -4.25
C ARG A 62 4.04 0.93 -2.88
N SER A 63 4.44 -0.32 -2.82
CA SER A 63 4.66 -1.05 -1.56
C SER A 63 5.90 -1.93 -1.72
N CYS A 64 6.97 -1.56 -1.07
CA CYS A 64 8.07 -2.45 -0.82
C CYS A 64 7.98 -2.83 0.65
N GLN A 65 7.77 -4.11 0.92
CA GLN A 65 8.06 -4.61 2.26
C GLN A 65 9.53 -4.31 2.52
N ASP A 66 9.79 -3.61 3.61
CA ASP A 66 11.14 -3.53 4.15
C ASP A 66 11.64 -4.98 4.15
N MET A 67 12.77 -5.24 3.50
CA MET A 67 13.38 -6.56 3.60
C MET A 67 13.79 -6.66 5.06
N ASP A 68 12.86 -7.21 5.86
CA ASP A 68 13.04 -7.48 7.26
C ASP A 68 14.37 -8.19 7.41
N GLU A 69 15.09 -7.79 8.40
CA GLU A 69 16.40 -8.32 8.77
C GLU A 69 16.38 -9.84 8.63
N VAL A 70 16.95 -10.34 7.53
CA VAL A 70 17.30 -11.75 7.46
C VAL A 70 18.35 -11.93 8.56
N THR A 71 17.88 -12.29 9.75
CA THR A 71 18.73 -12.67 10.87
C THR A 71 19.37 -13.99 10.49
N LEU A 72 20.58 -13.91 9.93
CA LEU A 72 21.38 -15.11 9.69
C LEU A 72 21.60 -15.82 11.02
N SER A 73 21.33 -17.12 11.04
CA SER A 73 21.69 -17.98 12.14
C SER A 73 23.23 -18.01 12.29
N TYR A 74 23.71 -18.35 13.48
CA TYR A 74 25.15 -18.49 13.72
C TYR A 74 25.81 -19.47 12.74
N ALA A 75 25.11 -20.52 12.35
CA ALA A 75 25.57 -21.52 11.38
C ALA A 75 25.74 -20.93 9.98
N GLU A 76 24.80 -20.08 9.53
CA GLU A 76 24.88 -19.39 8.24
C GLU A 76 26.05 -18.40 8.20
N VAL A 77 26.29 -17.67 9.29
CA VAL A 77 27.45 -16.78 9.44
C VAL A 77 28.77 -17.56 9.34
N LYS A 78 28.86 -18.72 10.02
CA LYS A 78 30.04 -19.56 9.99
C LYS A 78 30.31 -20.16 8.63
N ALA A 79 29.28 -20.63 7.94
CA ALA A 79 29.36 -21.20 6.60
C ALA A 79 29.67 -20.14 5.53
N LEU A 80 29.16 -18.93 5.70
CA LEU A 80 29.51 -17.76 4.84
C LEU A 80 31.00 -17.41 4.99
N SER A 81 31.52 -17.46 6.23
CA SER A 81 32.95 -17.23 6.52
C SER A 81 33.84 -18.35 5.95
N ALA A 82 33.31 -19.56 5.79
CA ALA A 82 33.97 -20.68 5.16
C ALA A 82 33.88 -20.70 3.63
N GLY A 83 33.22 -19.71 3.01
CA GLY A 83 33.06 -19.61 1.56
C GLY A 83 32.11 -20.63 0.95
N ASN A 84 31.13 -21.14 1.70
CA ASN A 84 30.20 -22.16 1.21
C ASN A 84 29.24 -21.56 0.13
N PRO A 85 29.28 -22.05 -1.12
CA PRO A 85 28.49 -21.52 -2.24
C PRO A 85 26.96 -21.71 -2.03
N LEU A 86 26.53 -22.71 -1.24
CA LEU A 86 25.13 -23.00 -0.95
C LEU A 86 24.43 -21.85 -0.22
N ILE A 87 25.18 -21.12 0.58
CA ILE A 87 24.60 -19.96 1.32
C ILE A 87 24.35 -18.79 0.37
N LYS A 88 25.24 -18.56 -0.58
CA LYS A 88 25.03 -17.54 -1.60
C LYS A 88 23.79 -17.89 -2.43
N GLU A 89 23.66 -19.15 -2.87
CA GLU A 89 22.49 -19.63 -3.61
C GLU A 89 21.20 -19.44 -2.79
N LYS A 90 21.20 -19.80 -1.50
CA LYS A 90 20.05 -19.58 -0.60
C LYS A 90 19.65 -18.12 -0.53
N MET A 91 20.62 -17.21 -0.36
CA MET A 91 20.35 -15.78 -0.25
C MET A 91 19.77 -15.18 -1.55
N ASP A 92 20.33 -15.57 -2.69
CA ASP A 92 19.83 -15.12 -3.99
C ASP A 92 18.38 -15.62 -4.20
N LEU A 93 18.10 -16.88 -3.84
CA LEU A 93 16.76 -17.48 -3.87
C LEU A 93 15.79 -16.81 -2.89
N ASP A 94 16.21 -16.47 -1.68
CA ASP A 94 15.38 -15.74 -0.71
C ASP A 94 14.89 -14.40 -1.28
N ILE A 95 15.80 -13.67 -1.93
CA ILE A 95 15.45 -12.39 -2.59
C ILE A 95 14.48 -12.62 -3.74
N GLU A 96 14.70 -13.64 -4.56
CA GLU A 96 13.85 -13.94 -5.71
C GLU A 96 12.47 -14.43 -5.30
N VAL A 97 12.40 -15.35 -4.32
CA VAL A 97 11.14 -15.84 -3.74
C VAL A 97 10.39 -14.69 -3.07
N GLY A 98 11.08 -13.81 -2.34
CA GLY A 98 10.50 -12.62 -1.76
C GLY A 98 9.84 -11.72 -2.81
N LYS A 99 10.55 -11.44 -3.92
CA LYS A 99 10.00 -10.66 -5.05
C LYS A 99 8.78 -11.34 -5.69
N LEU A 100 8.83 -12.65 -5.89
CA LEU A 100 7.72 -13.41 -6.47
C LEU A 100 6.49 -13.43 -5.56
N LYS A 101 6.68 -13.59 -4.24
CA LYS A 101 5.60 -13.50 -3.25
C LYS A 101 4.95 -12.11 -3.25
N MET A 102 5.74 -11.05 -3.37
CA MET A 102 5.20 -9.68 -3.50
C MET A 102 4.38 -9.50 -4.77
N LEU A 103 4.88 -10.00 -5.91
CA LEU A 103 4.14 -9.94 -7.18
C LEU A 103 2.85 -10.74 -7.11
N LYS A 104 2.86 -11.91 -6.47
CA LYS A 104 1.66 -12.73 -6.23
C LYS A 104 0.64 -11.99 -5.35
N SER A 105 1.08 -11.42 -4.23
CA SER A 105 0.22 -10.62 -3.36
C SER A 105 -0.38 -9.40 -4.08
N ALA A 106 0.41 -8.71 -4.93
CA ALA A 106 -0.09 -7.62 -5.75
C ALA A 106 -1.15 -8.10 -6.77
N HIS A 107 -0.94 -9.25 -7.39
CA HIS A 107 -1.90 -9.89 -8.30
C HIS A 107 -3.20 -10.25 -7.56
N GLU A 108 -3.12 -10.91 -6.42
CA GLU A 108 -4.27 -11.26 -5.57
C GLU A 108 -5.06 -10.02 -5.13
N ASN A 109 -4.38 -8.94 -4.76
CA ASN A 109 -5.02 -7.67 -4.43
C ASN A 109 -5.74 -7.04 -5.64
N ASN A 110 -5.18 -7.17 -6.83
CA ASN A 110 -5.84 -6.71 -8.06
C ASN A 110 -7.06 -7.57 -8.40
N LEU A 111 -6.97 -8.90 -8.23
CA LEU A 111 -8.11 -9.80 -8.40
C LEU A 111 -9.23 -9.47 -7.40
N TYR A 112 -8.90 -9.19 -6.15
CA TYR A 112 -9.90 -8.78 -5.15
C TYR A 112 -10.63 -7.49 -5.54
N LYS A 113 -9.89 -6.48 -6.03
CA LYS A 113 -10.51 -5.23 -6.55
C LYS A 113 -11.40 -5.51 -7.75
N LEU A 114 -10.92 -6.31 -8.69
CA LEU A 114 -11.66 -6.69 -9.89
C LEU A 114 -12.92 -7.48 -9.52
N GLN A 115 -12.85 -8.38 -8.55
CA GLN A 115 -14.01 -9.12 -8.04
C GLN A 115 -15.07 -8.16 -7.47
N ASN A 116 -14.66 -7.13 -6.73
CA ASN A 116 -15.59 -6.12 -6.22
C ASN A 116 -16.21 -5.27 -7.35
N GLU A 117 -15.45 -4.95 -8.38
CA GLU A 117 -16.00 -4.32 -9.59
C GLU A 117 -17.05 -5.20 -10.26
N VAL A 118 -16.75 -6.49 -10.46
CA VAL A 118 -17.65 -7.46 -11.13
C VAL A 118 -18.90 -7.75 -10.31
N THR A 119 -18.77 -7.90 -8.99
CA THR A 119 -19.90 -8.30 -8.14
C THR A 119 -20.76 -7.16 -7.68
N THR A 120 -20.21 -5.96 -7.55
CA THR A 120 -20.90 -4.82 -6.92
C THR A 120 -20.99 -3.61 -7.84
N HIS A 121 -19.87 -3.05 -8.25
CA HIS A 121 -19.88 -1.74 -8.91
C HIS A 121 -20.45 -1.76 -10.32
N LEU A 122 -20.01 -2.68 -11.17
CA LEU A 122 -20.52 -2.78 -12.54
C LEU A 122 -22.00 -3.17 -12.60
N PRO A 123 -22.48 -4.18 -11.84
CA PRO A 123 -23.91 -4.49 -11.78
C PRO A 123 -24.77 -3.32 -11.32
N MET A 124 -24.32 -2.56 -10.31
CA MET A 124 -25.04 -1.37 -9.84
C MET A 124 -25.11 -0.28 -10.91
N LYS A 125 -24.01 0.01 -11.61
CA LYS A 125 -23.97 0.97 -12.73
C LYS A 125 -24.89 0.54 -13.87
N ILE A 126 -24.87 -0.75 -14.23
CA ILE A 126 -25.74 -1.34 -15.26
C ILE A 126 -27.20 -1.20 -14.85
N GLN A 127 -27.55 -1.52 -13.60
CA GLN A 127 -28.93 -1.40 -13.12
C GLN A 127 -29.41 0.04 -13.09
N TYR A 128 -28.54 0.96 -12.62
CA TYR A 128 -28.84 2.39 -12.65
C TYR A 128 -29.12 2.87 -14.08
N LEU A 129 -28.28 2.49 -15.03
CA LEU A 129 -28.42 2.91 -16.43
C LEU A 129 -29.66 2.29 -17.11
N LYS A 130 -30.01 1.03 -16.78
CA LYS A 130 -31.26 0.42 -17.22
C LYS A 130 -32.48 1.18 -16.70
N ASN A 131 -32.46 1.59 -15.45
CA ASN A 131 -33.54 2.40 -14.86
C ASN A 131 -33.63 3.77 -15.53
N GLU A 132 -32.47 4.39 -15.83
CA GLU A 132 -32.43 5.68 -16.57
C GLU A 132 -33.00 5.54 -17.99
N ILE A 133 -32.64 4.48 -18.72
CA ILE A 133 -33.16 4.16 -20.06
C ILE A 133 -34.68 3.99 -20.01
N ASN A 134 -35.18 3.22 -19.05
CA ASN A 134 -36.62 3.02 -18.88
C ASN A 134 -37.33 4.35 -18.57
N GLY A 135 -36.76 5.16 -17.71
CA GLY A 135 -37.30 6.47 -17.37
C GLY A 135 -37.32 7.44 -18.57
N ILE A 136 -36.20 7.54 -19.31
CA ILE A 136 -36.14 8.38 -20.51
C ILE A 136 -37.14 7.90 -21.56
N THR A 137 -37.31 6.59 -21.75
CA THR A 137 -38.24 6.01 -22.68
C THR A 137 -39.69 6.42 -22.34
N ALA A 138 -40.06 6.29 -21.07
CA ALA A 138 -41.38 6.71 -20.58
C ALA A 138 -41.60 8.23 -20.75
N ASP A 139 -40.53 9.02 -20.52
CA ASP A 139 -40.59 10.47 -20.63
C ASP A 139 -40.69 10.93 -22.10
N ILE A 140 -40.09 10.21 -23.05
CA ILE A 140 -40.29 10.45 -24.48
C ILE A 140 -41.77 10.24 -24.86
N GLU A 141 -42.41 9.17 -24.38
CA GLU A 141 -43.83 8.93 -24.63
C GLU A 141 -44.71 10.01 -23.97
N LYS A 142 -44.31 10.51 -22.82
CA LYS A 142 -44.96 11.63 -22.15
C LYS A 142 -44.81 12.94 -22.95
N ALA A 143 -43.60 13.22 -23.46
CA ALA A 143 -43.32 14.40 -24.27
C ALA A 143 -44.11 14.44 -25.59
N LYS A 144 -44.39 13.27 -26.21
CA LYS A 144 -45.21 13.15 -27.40
C LYS A 144 -46.67 13.65 -27.19
N LYS A 145 -47.18 13.67 -25.95
CA LYS A 145 -48.49 14.20 -25.61
C LYS A 145 -48.52 15.72 -25.60
N SER A 146 -47.38 16.40 -25.46
CA SER A 146 -47.25 17.86 -25.51
C SER A 146 -46.07 18.24 -26.40
N PRO A 147 -46.18 18.03 -27.74
CA PRO A 147 -45.07 18.17 -28.66
C PRO A 147 -44.59 19.63 -28.74
N ILE A 148 -43.30 19.80 -29.04
CA ILE A 148 -42.78 21.11 -29.39
C ILE A 148 -43.24 21.43 -30.81
N THR A 149 -44.07 22.45 -30.94
CA THR A 149 -44.51 23.00 -32.25
C THR A 149 -43.62 24.18 -32.59
N TYR A 150 -43.43 24.41 -33.90
CA TYR A 150 -42.63 25.51 -34.41
C TYR A 150 -43.48 26.44 -35.26
N ASP A 151 -43.18 27.73 -35.20
CA ASP A 151 -43.81 28.74 -36.04
C ASP A 151 -43.17 28.74 -37.44
N SER A 152 -43.67 29.65 -38.30
CA SER A 152 -43.15 29.83 -39.67
C SER A 152 -41.71 30.25 -39.75
N ASP A 153 -41.15 30.82 -38.68
CA ASP A 153 -39.77 31.25 -38.54
C ASP A 153 -38.87 30.19 -37.93
N GLY A 154 -39.40 28.98 -37.67
CA GLY A 154 -38.67 27.88 -37.06
C GLY A 154 -38.40 28.07 -35.57
N LYS A 155 -39.06 28.98 -34.88
CA LYS A 155 -38.96 29.17 -33.44
C LYS A 155 -39.98 28.29 -32.72
N ALA A 156 -39.59 27.68 -31.62
CA ALA A 156 -40.49 26.89 -30.80
C ALA A 156 -41.63 27.78 -30.24
N VAL A 157 -42.87 27.36 -30.49
CA VAL A 157 -44.06 28.03 -29.95
C VAL A 157 -44.08 27.80 -28.44
N PHE A 158 -44.22 28.89 -27.69
CA PHE A 158 -44.27 28.83 -26.23
C PHE A 158 -45.58 28.18 -25.76
N PRO A 159 -45.56 27.12 -25.01
CA PRO A 159 -46.74 26.55 -24.38
C PRO A 159 -47.09 27.37 -23.12
N SER A 160 -48.27 27.14 -22.56
CA SER A 160 -48.52 27.60 -21.19
C SER A 160 -47.61 26.90 -20.18
N ILE A 161 -47.18 27.62 -19.16
CA ILE A 161 -46.43 27.09 -18.03
C ILE A 161 -47.16 27.42 -16.74
N GLU A 162 -47.13 26.47 -15.81
CA GLU A 162 -47.59 26.69 -14.43
C GLU A 162 -46.37 27.00 -13.55
N ILE A 163 -46.39 28.13 -12.85
CA ILE A 163 -45.36 28.56 -11.89
C ILE A 163 -46.05 28.96 -10.58
N ASN A 164 -45.72 28.30 -9.48
CA ASN A 164 -46.31 28.55 -8.16
C ASN A 164 -47.86 28.59 -8.20
N GLY A 165 -48.51 27.70 -8.98
CA GLY A 165 -49.96 27.59 -9.13
C GLY A 165 -50.61 28.61 -10.05
N LYS A 166 -49.84 29.49 -10.73
CA LYS A 166 -50.34 30.42 -11.74
C LYS A 166 -49.92 29.95 -13.13
N VAL A 167 -50.86 29.99 -14.05
CA VAL A 167 -50.63 29.66 -15.46
C VAL A 167 -50.28 30.90 -16.24
N PHE A 168 -49.18 30.86 -16.97
CA PHE A 168 -48.68 31.93 -17.83
C PHE A 168 -48.72 31.46 -19.30
N THR A 169 -49.25 32.32 -20.17
CA THR A 169 -49.34 32.08 -21.62
C THR A 169 -48.41 33.00 -22.40
N ASP A 170 -48.01 34.11 -21.81
CA ASP A 170 -47.00 34.99 -22.37
C ASP A 170 -45.59 34.57 -21.95
N LYS A 171 -44.68 34.51 -22.93
CA LYS A 171 -43.31 33.99 -22.72
C LYS A 171 -42.44 34.91 -21.87
N GLU A 172 -42.60 36.23 -22.00
CA GLU A 172 -41.79 37.20 -21.26
C GLU A 172 -42.24 37.29 -19.79
N GLU A 173 -43.59 37.35 -19.60
CA GLU A 173 -44.16 37.34 -18.25
C GLU A 173 -43.84 36.04 -17.51
N ALA A 174 -43.92 34.90 -18.19
CA ALA A 174 -43.54 33.62 -17.67
C ALA A 174 -42.04 33.58 -17.30
N GLY A 175 -41.18 34.18 -18.11
CA GLY A 175 -39.73 34.26 -17.86
C GLY A 175 -39.38 35.05 -16.61
N LYS A 176 -40.03 36.22 -16.43
CA LYS A 176 -39.87 37.02 -15.20
C LYS A 176 -40.35 36.24 -13.96
N ALA A 177 -41.54 35.61 -14.08
CA ALA A 177 -42.09 34.81 -13.02
C ALA A 177 -41.20 33.60 -12.67
N LEU A 178 -40.61 32.94 -13.68
CA LEU A 178 -39.69 31.84 -13.50
C LEU A 178 -38.42 32.27 -12.74
N ILE A 179 -37.80 33.40 -13.14
CA ILE A 179 -36.61 33.94 -12.47
C ILE A 179 -36.92 34.29 -11.00
N ALA A 180 -38.02 34.99 -10.77
CA ALA A 180 -38.46 35.34 -9.42
C ALA A 180 -38.74 34.08 -8.56
N ALA A 181 -39.40 33.06 -9.16
CA ALA A 181 -39.72 31.82 -8.46
C ALA A 181 -38.46 31.03 -8.02
N PHE A 182 -37.46 30.88 -8.91
CA PHE A 182 -36.27 30.13 -8.51
C PHE A 182 -35.36 30.90 -7.56
N GLN A 183 -35.29 32.22 -7.62
CA GLN A 183 -34.58 33.04 -6.65
C GLN A 183 -35.23 32.93 -5.29
N ALA A 184 -36.53 33.11 -5.17
CA ALA A 184 -37.28 33.00 -3.93
C ALA A 184 -37.25 31.59 -3.31
N ALA A 185 -37.25 30.55 -4.15
CA ALA A 185 -37.14 29.17 -3.69
C ALA A 185 -35.78 28.87 -3.02
N VAL A 186 -34.71 29.36 -3.64
CA VAL A 186 -33.32 29.15 -3.15
C VAL A 186 -33.04 29.99 -1.89
N GLU A 187 -33.58 31.20 -1.79
CA GLU A 187 -33.47 32.02 -0.56
C GLU A 187 -34.04 31.32 0.68
N LYS A 188 -35.06 30.48 0.52
CA LYS A 188 -35.64 29.71 1.63
C LYS A 188 -34.73 28.56 2.08
N ASP A 189 -34.18 27.80 1.16
CA ASP A 189 -33.32 26.68 1.45
C ASP A 189 -32.52 26.29 0.19
N TYR A 190 -31.24 26.69 0.12
CA TYR A 190 -30.38 26.38 -1.03
C TYR A 190 -29.93 24.91 -1.05
N SER A 191 -30.19 24.12 -0.01
CA SER A 191 -29.74 22.72 0.08
C SER A 191 -30.68 21.72 -0.59
N LYS A 192 -31.88 22.13 -1.00
CA LYS A 192 -32.91 21.25 -1.54
C LYS A 192 -33.29 21.61 -2.98
N ASN A 193 -33.89 20.64 -3.65
CA ASN A 193 -34.59 20.87 -4.90
C ASN A 193 -35.98 21.37 -4.60
N HIS A 194 -36.40 22.51 -5.19
CA HIS A 194 -37.71 23.11 -5.02
C HIS A 194 -38.57 22.90 -6.24
N GLU A 195 -39.76 22.31 -6.07
CA GLU A 195 -40.78 22.24 -7.12
C GLU A 195 -41.40 23.61 -7.25
N ILE A 196 -41.27 24.20 -8.43
CA ILE A 196 -41.77 25.56 -8.74
C ILE A 196 -42.91 25.56 -9.74
N GLY A 197 -43.24 24.45 -10.38
CA GLY A 197 -44.35 24.35 -11.31
C GLY A 197 -44.27 23.17 -12.26
N ASN A 198 -44.99 23.31 -13.39
CA ASN A 198 -45.08 22.30 -14.44
C ASN A 198 -44.81 22.90 -15.83
N TYR A 199 -44.01 22.20 -16.62
CA TYR A 199 -43.70 22.59 -17.99
C TYR A 199 -43.82 21.39 -18.93
N ARG A 200 -44.68 21.51 -19.96
CA ARG A 200 -44.99 20.45 -20.95
C ARG A 200 -45.29 19.08 -20.31
N GLY A 201 -45.97 19.08 -19.17
CA GLY A 201 -46.35 17.88 -18.44
C GLY A 201 -45.28 17.33 -17.50
N PHE A 202 -44.09 17.93 -17.43
CA PHE A 202 -43.06 17.59 -16.49
C PHE A 202 -43.06 18.52 -15.27
N LYS A 203 -42.80 17.99 -14.09
CA LYS A 203 -42.58 18.84 -12.92
C LYS A 203 -41.29 19.63 -13.09
N LEU A 204 -41.34 20.91 -12.82
CA LEU A 204 -40.20 21.80 -12.89
C LEU A 204 -39.67 22.05 -11.48
N LEU A 205 -38.46 21.54 -11.24
CA LEU A 205 -37.75 21.77 -9.99
C LEU A 205 -36.52 22.64 -10.25
N VAL A 206 -36.10 23.32 -9.20
CA VAL A 206 -34.89 24.17 -9.22
C VAL A 206 -33.99 23.85 -8.03
N ALA A 207 -32.69 23.84 -8.27
CA ALA A 207 -31.65 23.76 -7.28
C ALA A 207 -30.60 24.85 -7.50
N TYR A 208 -29.86 25.18 -6.45
CA TYR A 208 -28.72 26.10 -6.52
C TYR A 208 -27.44 25.40 -6.16
N ASN A 209 -26.41 25.62 -6.95
CA ASN A 209 -25.05 25.15 -6.64
C ASN A 209 -24.24 26.34 -6.10
N PRO A 210 -23.93 26.38 -4.78
CA PRO A 210 -23.18 27.48 -4.18
C PRO A 210 -21.73 27.59 -4.67
N LEU A 211 -21.12 26.46 -5.07
CA LEU A 211 -19.75 26.42 -5.56
C LEU A 211 -19.62 27.08 -6.93
N GLU A 212 -20.56 26.79 -7.82
CA GLU A 212 -20.60 27.34 -9.17
C GLU A 212 -21.42 28.64 -9.27
N LYS A 213 -22.06 29.01 -8.18
CA LYS A 213 -23.02 30.16 -8.15
C LYS A 213 -24.05 30.12 -9.28
N SER A 214 -24.54 28.91 -9.56
CA SER A 214 -25.44 28.65 -10.70
C SER A 214 -26.74 28.01 -10.23
N TYR A 215 -27.82 28.32 -10.98
CA TYR A 215 -29.12 27.68 -10.81
C TYR A 215 -29.26 26.53 -11.80
N SER A 216 -29.74 25.39 -11.33
CA SER A 216 -30.08 24.24 -12.16
C SER A 216 -31.57 24.06 -12.21
N GLY A 217 -32.11 23.99 -13.42
CA GLY A 217 -33.50 23.61 -13.68
C GLY A 217 -33.59 22.11 -13.99
N MET A 218 -34.57 21.45 -13.42
CA MET A 218 -34.79 20.02 -13.60
C MET A 218 -36.21 19.76 -14.04
N LEU A 219 -36.39 19.13 -15.20
CA LEU A 219 -37.65 18.53 -15.60
C LEU A 219 -37.70 17.10 -15.08
N GLN A 220 -38.61 16.83 -14.19
CA GLN A 220 -38.77 15.52 -13.55
C GLN A 220 -39.99 14.81 -14.11
N GLY A 221 -39.73 13.73 -14.84
CA GLY A 221 -40.69 12.70 -15.20
C GLY A 221 -40.38 11.42 -14.43
N GLU A 222 -40.31 10.31 -15.12
CA GLU A 222 -39.73 9.05 -14.57
C GLU A 222 -38.20 9.15 -14.48
N ALA A 223 -37.56 9.87 -15.43
CA ALA A 223 -36.16 10.27 -15.35
C ALA A 223 -36.01 11.74 -14.93
N LYS A 224 -34.76 12.13 -14.65
CA LYS A 224 -34.40 13.50 -14.35
C LYS A 224 -33.63 14.12 -15.52
N HIS A 225 -34.12 15.27 -15.99
CA HIS A 225 -33.52 16.02 -17.10
C HIS A 225 -33.04 17.37 -16.56
N ILE A 226 -31.74 17.60 -16.51
CA ILE A 226 -31.14 18.76 -15.83
C ILE A 226 -30.51 19.70 -16.85
N THR A 227 -30.74 21.02 -16.66
CA THR A 227 -30.06 22.09 -17.39
C THR A 227 -29.71 23.24 -16.46
N THR A 228 -28.76 24.08 -16.85
CA THR A 228 -28.45 25.31 -16.10
C THR A 228 -29.45 26.41 -16.47
N LEU A 229 -30.02 27.10 -15.47
CA LEU A 229 -30.83 28.29 -15.65
C LEU A 229 -29.98 29.56 -15.56
N GLY A 230 -30.37 30.58 -16.29
CA GLY A 230 -29.66 31.86 -16.30
C GLY A 230 -30.59 33.05 -16.14
N GLY A 231 -30.03 34.25 -16.21
CA GLY A 231 -30.79 35.51 -16.10
C GLY A 231 -31.65 35.92 -17.33
N SER A 232 -31.61 35.11 -18.40
CA SER A 232 -32.42 35.43 -19.60
C SER A 232 -33.85 34.94 -19.42
N GLU A 233 -34.83 35.85 -19.52
CA GLU A 233 -36.25 35.55 -19.36
C GLU A 233 -36.74 34.51 -20.37
N THR A 234 -36.35 34.61 -21.63
CA THR A 234 -36.81 33.69 -22.70
C THR A 234 -35.84 32.52 -22.93
N GLY A 235 -34.55 32.70 -22.62
CA GLY A 235 -33.51 31.72 -22.85
C GLY A 235 -33.66 30.46 -22.00
N ASN A 236 -34.24 30.58 -20.79
CA ASN A 236 -34.48 29.42 -19.91
C ASN A 236 -35.50 28.45 -20.56
N PHE A 237 -36.54 28.93 -21.23
CA PHE A 237 -37.48 28.04 -21.93
C PHE A 237 -36.84 27.32 -23.11
N THR A 238 -35.95 27.98 -23.84
CA THR A 238 -35.18 27.32 -24.91
C THR A 238 -34.31 26.17 -24.34
N ARG A 239 -33.72 26.39 -23.19
CA ARG A 239 -32.94 25.32 -22.49
C ARG A 239 -33.83 24.17 -22.03
N LEU A 240 -35.03 24.45 -21.50
CA LEU A 240 -35.99 23.43 -21.12
C LEU A 240 -36.54 22.66 -22.33
N ASP A 241 -36.87 23.36 -23.45
CA ASP A 241 -37.26 22.71 -24.69
C ASP A 241 -36.15 21.84 -25.28
N ASN A 242 -34.90 22.28 -25.20
CA ASN A 242 -33.75 21.49 -25.63
C ASN A 242 -33.58 20.20 -24.81
N LEU A 243 -33.91 20.21 -23.50
CA LEU A 243 -33.91 18.97 -22.71
C LEU A 243 -34.88 17.94 -23.26
N ILE A 244 -36.07 18.40 -23.69
CA ILE A 244 -37.10 17.53 -24.22
C ILE A 244 -36.73 17.06 -25.64
N SER A 245 -36.32 17.97 -26.53
CA SER A 245 -35.97 17.64 -27.91
C SER A 245 -34.73 16.74 -28.04
N THR A 246 -33.88 16.70 -27.05
CA THR A 246 -32.65 15.86 -27.04
C THR A 246 -32.82 14.53 -26.34
N MET A 247 -34.03 14.19 -25.84
CA MET A 247 -34.23 12.92 -25.09
C MET A 247 -33.92 11.69 -25.95
N ASP A 248 -34.30 11.67 -27.22
CA ASP A 248 -34.00 10.53 -28.12
C ASP A 248 -32.50 10.33 -28.29
N ARG A 249 -31.74 11.40 -28.44
CA ARG A 249 -30.27 11.31 -28.51
C ARG A 249 -29.67 10.81 -27.22
N ARG A 250 -30.17 11.29 -26.09
CA ARG A 250 -29.73 10.83 -24.76
C ARG A 250 -30.06 9.35 -24.53
N LEU A 251 -31.19 8.88 -25.02
CA LEU A 251 -31.57 7.48 -24.98
C LEU A 251 -30.57 6.61 -25.77
N ILE A 252 -30.19 7.01 -26.97
CA ILE A 252 -29.19 6.34 -27.80
C ILE A 252 -27.83 6.30 -27.08
N ASP A 253 -27.41 7.43 -26.50
CA ASP A 253 -26.15 7.50 -25.76
C ASP A 253 -26.18 6.65 -24.50
N ALA A 254 -27.31 6.54 -23.80
CA ALA A 254 -27.49 5.68 -22.65
C ALA A 254 -27.41 4.20 -23.02
N HIS A 255 -28.01 3.77 -24.13
CA HIS A 255 -27.85 2.40 -24.64
C HIS A 255 -26.42 2.08 -24.99
N ARG A 256 -25.72 2.97 -25.70
CA ARG A 256 -24.29 2.76 -26.00
C ARG A 256 -23.42 2.61 -24.74
N LYS A 257 -23.69 3.41 -23.71
CA LYS A 257 -23.02 3.28 -22.42
C LYS A 257 -23.33 1.94 -21.74
N LEU A 258 -24.59 1.50 -21.82
CA LEU A 258 -25.01 0.21 -21.25
C LEU A 258 -24.27 -0.95 -21.93
N ASP A 259 -24.22 -0.94 -23.27
CA ASP A 259 -23.50 -1.96 -24.05
C ASP A 259 -22.01 -1.98 -23.66
N GLY A 260 -21.39 -0.81 -23.52
CA GLY A 260 -20.01 -0.69 -23.06
C GLY A 260 -19.79 -1.28 -21.67
N LEU A 261 -20.68 -1.01 -20.70
CA LEU A 261 -20.57 -1.57 -19.34
C LEU A 261 -20.80 -3.10 -19.32
N VAL A 262 -21.65 -3.62 -20.20
CA VAL A 262 -21.85 -5.08 -20.32
C VAL A 262 -20.60 -5.76 -20.86
N VAL A 263 -19.96 -5.18 -21.88
CA VAL A 263 -18.68 -5.70 -22.41
C VAL A 263 -17.58 -5.64 -21.33
N GLU A 264 -17.46 -4.51 -20.65
CA GLU A 264 -16.50 -4.35 -19.54
C GLU A 264 -16.71 -5.38 -18.44
N LEU A 265 -17.97 -5.69 -18.10
CA LEU A 265 -18.30 -6.71 -17.10
C LEU A 265 -17.85 -8.12 -17.56
N GLU A 266 -18.08 -8.47 -18.83
CA GLU A 266 -17.66 -9.79 -19.35
C GLU A 266 -16.12 -9.89 -19.46
N GLU A 267 -15.45 -8.84 -19.90
CA GLU A 267 -13.98 -8.79 -19.91
C GLU A 267 -13.39 -8.91 -18.50
N ALA A 268 -13.97 -8.19 -17.53
CA ALA A 268 -13.55 -8.26 -16.15
C ALA A 268 -13.75 -9.66 -15.55
N LYS A 269 -14.85 -10.35 -15.89
CA LYS A 269 -15.08 -11.74 -15.47
C LYS A 269 -14.02 -12.68 -16.01
N THR A 270 -13.64 -12.56 -17.28
CA THR A 270 -12.60 -13.42 -17.87
C THR A 270 -11.22 -13.19 -17.23
N GLN A 271 -10.95 -11.98 -16.76
CA GLN A 271 -9.70 -11.66 -16.07
C GLN A 271 -9.63 -12.23 -14.64
N LEU A 272 -10.77 -12.49 -13.99
CA LEU A 272 -10.79 -13.13 -12.66
C LEU A 272 -10.24 -14.55 -12.66
N ASP A 273 -10.42 -15.28 -13.76
CA ASP A 273 -10.00 -16.67 -13.88
C ASP A 273 -8.52 -16.83 -14.26
N VAL A 274 -7.80 -15.71 -14.47
CA VAL A 274 -6.38 -15.76 -14.86
C VAL A 274 -5.50 -16.02 -13.64
N PRO A 275 -4.82 -17.19 -13.57
CA PRO A 275 -3.93 -17.50 -12.46
C PRO A 275 -2.69 -16.60 -12.48
N PHE A 276 -1.97 -16.54 -11.36
CA PHE A 276 -0.72 -15.79 -11.30
C PHE A 276 0.29 -16.35 -12.32
N PRO A 277 0.80 -15.54 -13.27
CA PRO A 277 1.58 -16.06 -14.42
C PRO A 277 2.91 -16.71 -14.03
N ARG A 278 3.42 -16.45 -12.85
CA ARG A 278 4.71 -16.95 -12.34
C ARG A 278 4.54 -17.91 -11.16
N GLU A 279 3.39 -18.57 -11.04
CA GLU A 279 3.08 -19.48 -9.92
C GLU A 279 4.03 -20.68 -9.89
N GLU A 280 4.32 -21.29 -11.07
CA GLU A 280 5.24 -22.43 -11.15
C GLU A 280 6.68 -22.03 -10.79
N GLU A 281 7.15 -20.88 -11.27
CA GLU A 281 8.47 -20.36 -10.89
C GLU A 281 8.58 -20.13 -9.39
N LEU A 282 7.52 -19.58 -8.77
CA LEU A 282 7.47 -19.40 -7.32
C LEU A 282 7.55 -20.74 -6.58
N LYS A 283 6.81 -21.75 -7.03
CA LYS A 283 6.83 -23.09 -6.42
C LYS A 283 8.20 -23.76 -6.53
N GLU A 284 8.81 -23.74 -7.71
CA GLU A 284 10.14 -24.33 -7.94
C GLU A 284 11.21 -23.67 -7.07
N LYS A 285 11.24 -22.34 -7.04
CA LYS A 285 12.24 -21.60 -6.24
C LYS A 285 12.01 -21.77 -4.74
N THR A 286 10.74 -21.81 -4.30
CA THR A 286 10.41 -22.06 -2.89
C THR A 286 10.87 -23.47 -2.48
N LYS A 287 10.60 -24.49 -3.31
CA LYS A 287 11.05 -25.85 -3.04
C LYS A 287 12.58 -25.94 -2.94
N ARG A 288 13.29 -25.31 -3.86
CA ARG A 288 14.76 -25.28 -3.86
C ARG A 288 15.30 -24.57 -2.62
N LEU A 289 14.66 -23.48 -2.20
CA LEU A 289 15.00 -22.75 -0.98
C LEU A 289 14.82 -23.61 0.28
N ASP A 290 13.72 -24.38 0.37
CA ASP A 290 13.45 -25.30 1.47
C ASP A 290 14.47 -26.44 1.51
N GLU A 291 14.87 -26.99 0.35
CA GLU A 291 15.93 -27.99 0.26
C GLU A 291 17.27 -27.46 0.75
N LEU A 292 17.68 -26.27 0.31
CA LEU A 292 18.92 -25.63 0.76
C LEU A 292 18.89 -25.31 2.24
N THR A 293 17.76 -24.90 2.78
CA THR A 293 17.59 -24.62 4.21
C THR A 293 17.82 -25.87 5.03
N LYS A 294 17.23 -27.01 4.65
CA LYS A 294 17.44 -28.30 5.33
C LYS A 294 18.89 -28.76 5.26
N MET A 295 19.53 -28.70 4.08
CA MET A 295 20.95 -29.04 3.93
C MET A 295 21.86 -28.21 4.82
N LEU A 296 21.56 -26.92 4.98
CA LEU A 296 22.36 -26.04 5.83
C LEU A 296 22.10 -26.26 7.32
N GLU A 297 20.89 -26.65 7.72
CA GLU A 297 20.56 -27.06 9.09
C GLU A 297 21.27 -28.37 9.46
N GLU A 298 21.25 -29.37 8.59
CA GLU A 298 21.97 -30.65 8.81
C GLU A 298 23.49 -30.44 8.97
N VAL A 299 24.10 -29.59 8.14
CA VAL A 299 25.51 -29.22 8.27
C VAL A 299 25.78 -28.45 9.57
N ALA A 300 24.82 -27.67 10.04
CA ALA A 300 24.92 -26.94 11.31
C ALA A 300 24.91 -27.91 12.51
N ASP A 301 23.99 -28.86 12.53
CA ASP A 301 23.86 -29.86 13.61
C ASP A 301 25.09 -30.76 13.67
N GLU A 302 25.61 -31.25 12.52
CA GLU A 302 26.88 -32.01 12.50
C GLU A 302 28.09 -31.19 12.99
N SER A 303 28.05 -29.85 12.83
CA SER A 303 29.14 -28.98 13.29
C SER A 303 29.04 -28.64 14.76
N ILE A 304 27.84 -28.69 15.36
CA ILE A 304 27.61 -28.47 16.79
C ILE A 304 28.10 -29.70 17.61
N GLU A 305 27.88 -30.93 17.09
CA GLU A 305 28.38 -32.15 17.77
C GLU A 305 29.90 -32.25 17.81
N LYS A 306 30.63 -31.51 16.94
CA LYS A 306 32.11 -31.61 16.85
C LYS A 306 32.87 -30.45 17.49
N THR A 307 32.22 -29.43 18.00
CA THR A 307 32.90 -28.41 18.81
C THR A 307 32.58 -28.64 20.28
N PRO A 308 33.51 -29.12 21.10
CA PRO A 308 33.31 -29.09 22.54
C PRO A 308 33.16 -27.61 22.91
N ASP A 309 32.08 -27.32 23.61
CA ASP A 309 31.82 -25.99 24.15
C ASP A 309 32.94 -25.67 25.13
N ILE A 310 33.90 -24.84 24.69
CA ILE A 310 35.13 -24.55 25.44
C ILE A 310 34.81 -23.86 26.77
N ASN A 311 33.55 -23.40 26.92
CA ASN A 311 33.11 -22.59 28.04
C ASN A 311 32.02 -23.25 28.92
N THR A 312 31.72 -24.54 28.75
CA THR A 312 30.79 -25.24 29.63
C THR A 312 31.53 -26.13 30.60
N ILE A 313 31.36 -25.89 31.91
CA ILE A 313 31.90 -26.77 32.94
C ILE A 313 31.05 -28.04 32.99
N ALA A 314 31.47 -29.06 32.27
CA ALA A 314 30.73 -30.32 32.10
C ALA A 314 30.70 -31.16 33.40
N GLU A 315 31.81 -31.16 34.12
CA GLU A 315 31.94 -31.82 35.45
C GLU A 315 32.40 -30.75 36.46
N PRO A 316 31.49 -30.19 37.26
CA PRO A 316 31.82 -29.10 38.16
C PRO A 316 32.52 -29.57 39.42
N TYR A 317 33.67 -28.99 39.71
CA TYR A 317 34.32 -29.05 41.00
C TYR A 317 34.27 -27.67 41.68
N TYR A 318 33.81 -27.65 42.91
CA TYR A 318 33.69 -26.41 43.67
C TYR A 318 34.93 -26.21 44.55
N ILE A 319 35.64 -25.12 44.29
CA ILE A 319 36.68 -24.62 45.19
C ILE A 319 35.96 -23.74 46.22
N GLY A 320 36.32 -23.85 47.49
CA GLY A 320 35.70 -23.10 48.56
C GLY A 320 35.78 -21.56 48.37
N GLU A 321 35.65 -20.82 49.43
CA GLU A 321 35.75 -19.36 49.42
C GLU A 321 37.09 -18.89 48.82
N CYS A 322 37.06 -18.08 47.77
CA CYS A 322 38.22 -17.59 47.05
C CYS A 322 38.39 -16.08 47.20
N THR A 323 39.62 -15.64 47.48
CA THR A 323 39.97 -14.21 47.48
C THR A 323 40.15 -13.67 46.05
N PRO A 324 40.07 -12.35 45.82
CA PRO A 324 40.34 -11.76 44.51
C PRO A 324 41.71 -12.09 43.93
N GLU A 325 42.71 -12.30 44.79
CA GLU A 325 44.08 -12.70 44.39
C GLU A 325 44.11 -14.16 43.91
N ALA A 326 43.32 -15.06 44.53
CA ALA A 326 43.19 -16.43 44.09
C ALA A 326 42.53 -16.53 42.72
N ILE A 327 41.47 -15.74 42.49
CA ILE A 327 40.78 -15.64 41.22
C ILE A 327 41.73 -15.15 40.11
N SER A 328 42.48 -14.09 40.37
CA SER A 328 43.48 -13.54 39.42
C SER A 328 44.61 -14.57 39.11
N LEU A 329 44.93 -15.49 40.03
CA LEU A 329 45.87 -16.54 39.80
C LEU A 329 45.36 -17.64 38.89
N LEU A 330 44.10 -18.00 39.01
CA LEU A 330 43.42 -18.93 38.11
C LEU A 330 43.34 -18.39 36.70
N GLU A 331 42.96 -17.10 36.53
CA GLU A 331 42.94 -16.42 35.23
C GLU A 331 44.30 -16.41 34.54
N LYS A 332 45.36 -16.02 35.26
CA LYS A 332 46.72 -15.95 34.70
C LYS A 332 47.26 -17.31 34.24
N ASN A 333 46.75 -18.39 34.80
CA ASN A 333 47.18 -19.74 34.42
C ASN A 333 46.21 -20.43 33.43
N GLY A 334 45.23 -19.70 32.91
CA GLY A 334 44.32 -20.17 31.86
C GLY A 334 43.32 -21.23 32.32
N ILE A 335 43.05 -21.30 33.63
CA ILE A 335 42.04 -22.20 34.18
C ILE A 335 40.68 -21.49 34.03
N TYR A 336 39.75 -22.10 33.29
CA TYR A 336 38.40 -21.57 33.15
C TYR A 336 37.58 -21.81 34.43
N PHE A 337 36.90 -20.76 34.91
CA PHE A 337 36.10 -20.82 36.11
C PHE A 337 34.83 -19.94 36.00
N GLU A 338 33.86 -20.31 36.82
CA GLU A 338 32.67 -19.51 37.09
C GLU A 338 32.66 -19.07 38.55
N THR A 339 32.26 -17.83 38.83
CA THR A 339 32.17 -17.33 40.21
C THR A 339 30.73 -17.21 40.64
N ASN A 340 30.43 -17.56 41.89
CA ASN A 340 29.14 -17.33 42.53
C ASN A 340 29.34 -16.65 43.88
N THR A 341 28.68 -15.53 44.14
CA THR A 341 28.81 -14.80 45.40
C THR A 341 27.54 -15.00 46.24
N ILE A 342 27.73 -15.56 47.43
CA ILE A 342 26.67 -15.83 48.42
C ILE A 342 27.17 -15.24 49.76
N ASP A 343 26.37 -14.43 50.42
CA ASP A 343 26.65 -13.78 51.70
C ASP A 343 28.03 -13.09 51.76
N ASP A 344 28.33 -12.26 50.77
CA ASP A 344 29.63 -11.53 50.58
C ASP A 344 30.87 -12.44 50.40
N LYS A 345 30.67 -13.74 50.20
CA LYS A 345 31.71 -14.71 49.92
C LYS A 345 31.68 -15.18 48.48
N THR A 346 32.81 -15.15 47.77
CA THR A 346 32.92 -15.62 46.41
C THR A 346 33.42 -17.06 46.34
N TYR A 347 32.60 -17.91 45.76
CA TYR A 347 32.89 -19.30 45.48
C TYR A 347 33.26 -19.49 44.03
N VAL A 348 34.19 -20.39 43.72
CA VAL A 348 34.66 -20.64 42.38
C VAL A 348 34.31 -22.06 41.96
N LYS A 349 33.79 -22.21 40.76
CA LYS A 349 33.46 -23.48 40.11
C LYS A 349 34.36 -23.65 38.90
N ILE A 350 35.07 -24.80 38.83
CA ILE A 350 35.95 -25.17 37.72
C ILE A 350 35.61 -26.55 37.16
N ASN A 351 36.23 -26.96 36.06
CA ASN A 351 36.14 -28.34 35.58
C ASN A 351 36.92 -29.30 36.51
N GLU A 352 36.35 -30.48 36.73
CA GLU A 352 36.99 -31.53 37.56
C GLU A 352 38.41 -31.88 37.08
N LYS A 353 38.64 -31.87 35.75
CA LYS A 353 39.97 -32.10 35.13
C LYS A 353 41.04 -31.08 35.55
N ASP A 354 40.65 -29.88 35.95
CA ASP A 354 41.54 -28.78 36.30
C ASP A 354 41.76 -28.69 37.84
N LYS A 355 41.13 -29.58 38.60
CA LYS A 355 41.16 -29.65 40.07
C LYS A 355 42.54 -29.63 40.64
N ASP A 356 43.43 -30.59 40.21
CA ASP A 356 44.75 -30.73 40.73
C ASP A 356 45.66 -29.56 40.38
N ALA A 357 45.50 -28.99 39.21
CA ALA A 357 46.18 -27.79 38.75
C ALA A 357 45.78 -26.57 39.61
N ALA A 358 44.49 -26.37 39.85
CA ALA A 358 43.98 -25.31 40.70
C ALA A 358 44.43 -25.43 42.14
N HIS A 359 44.33 -26.61 42.73
CA HIS A 359 44.82 -26.88 44.09
C HIS A 359 46.32 -26.63 44.24
N ASN A 360 47.17 -27.06 43.31
CA ASN A 360 48.61 -26.81 43.30
C ASN A 360 48.95 -25.32 43.19
N LEU A 361 48.18 -24.54 42.45
CA LEU A 361 48.33 -23.09 42.32
C LEU A 361 47.96 -22.37 43.62
N LEU A 362 46.85 -22.76 44.25
CA LEU A 362 46.33 -22.12 45.45
C LEU A 362 47.07 -22.51 46.74
N SER A 363 47.62 -23.71 46.78
CA SER A 363 48.38 -24.19 47.94
C SER A 363 49.79 -23.62 48.06
N LYS A 364 50.35 -23.02 47.03
CA LYS A 364 51.69 -22.44 47.00
C LYS A 364 51.86 -21.10 47.70
N LYS A 365 50.77 -20.48 48.20
CA LYS A 365 50.79 -19.25 48.99
C LYS A 365 50.25 -19.52 50.41
N PRO A 366 51.02 -19.23 51.47
CA PRO A 366 50.60 -19.49 52.87
C PRO A 366 49.63 -18.38 53.30
N LYS A 367 48.34 -18.55 53.06
CA LYS A 367 47.18 -17.90 53.68
C LYS A 367 45.91 -17.97 52.78
N LEU A 368 45.68 -19.12 52.22
CA LEU A 368 44.33 -19.39 51.60
C LEU A 368 43.78 -20.57 52.40
N THR A 369 42.87 -20.28 53.29
CA THR A 369 42.02 -21.30 53.94
C THR A 369 41.11 -21.91 52.87
N LEU A 370 41.34 -23.20 52.65
CA LEU A 370 40.44 -24.04 51.85
C LEU A 370 39.12 -24.27 52.56
#